data_6d26568878b630925a76db0ed5b89aa3
#
_entry.id   6d26568878b630925a76db0ed5b89aa3
#
_cell.length_a   1.000
_cell.length_b   1.000
_cell.length_c   1.000
_cell.angle_alpha   90.00
_cell.angle_beta   90.00
_cell.angle_gamma   90.00
#
_symmetry.space_group_name_H-M   'P 1'
#
loop_
_entity.id
_entity.type
_entity.pdbx_description
1 polymer ?
#
loop_
_entity_poly.entity_id
_entity_poly.type
_entity_poly.pdbx_seq_one_letter_code
_entity_poly.pdbx_strand_id
1 'polypeptide(L)'
;MNLRRLIAMVVAALLVAGAAVWVSVRSRPERAAPGDRPVLASLAQSIDAISQVRVSRGDGTATTLQRRDGGWFVAQRNYPADPGKLRSLLIGLSGLHTIEQKTSDPARYAALNVEDAAGVQARSVRIDVVAGAQAWSLLVGKAAESNASYVRVPGAAAALLAKPRIDADPQPARWIKPELLDVAADRIAQVTVHPADGPSYWIARDPRGAADLTLHGVPAGRKPAGPGVVDAIARSLARLNVEDVKERTAGAPAHPSRASFRTFEGLQLDLEGHRDGATAWIRINASVDRDGAGRFASTSAAAGQAKAPDAASEAAEINARLQAFDFQIPVYQYDTIYRQLTDLLAPPAQSATTARSKEPR
;
A
#
# COMPACT_ATOMS: atom_id res chain seq x y z
N MET A 1 24.85 77.29 -11.91
CA MET A 1 23.73 76.29 -11.88
C MET A 1 22.49 77.06 -11.43
N ASN A 2 21.47 77.20 -12.29
CA ASN A 2 20.34 78.08 -12.00
C ASN A 2 19.44 77.47 -10.91
N LEU A 3 19.13 78.25 -9.87
CA LEU A 3 18.28 77.84 -8.72
C LEU A 3 16.99 77.14 -9.13
N ARG A 4 16.39 77.51 -10.25
CA ARG A 4 15.17 76.86 -10.82
C ARG A 4 15.43 75.39 -11.24
N ARG A 5 16.61 75.06 -11.76
CA ARG A 5 16.99 73.67 -12.13
C ARG A 5 17.26 72.81 -10.88
N LEU A 6 17.78 73.38 -9.84
CA LEU A 6 18.02 72.71 -8.56
C LEU A 6 16.68 72.38 -7.87
N ILE A 7 15.74 73.31 -7.84
CA ILE A 7 14.40 73.08 -7.32
C ILE A 7 13.64 71.99 -8.14
N ALA A 8 13.74 72.03 -9.47
CA ALA A 8 13.13 71.01 -10.30
C ALA A 8 13.68 69.61 -10.06
N MET A 9 15.00 69.47 -9.85
CA MET A 9 15.62 68.17 -9.50
C MET A 9 15.19 67.66 -8.12
N VAL A 10 15.08 68.50 -7.13
CA VAL A 10 14.59 68.14 -5.80
C VAL A 10 13.15 67.66 -5.82
N VAL A 11 12.26 68.36 -6.56
CA VAL A 11 10.87 67.97 -6.70
C VAL A 11 10.75 66.63 -7.45
N ALA A 12 11.55 66.42 -8.53
CA ALA A 12 11.57 65.15 -9.23
C ALA A 12 12.08 63.98 -8.33
N ALA A 13 13.07 64.22 -7.55
CA ALA A 13 13.58 63.23 -6.58
C ALA A 13 12.55 62.89 -5.49
N LEU A 14 11.81 63.86 -4.98
CA LEU A 14 10.74 63.65 -4.01
C LEU A 14 9.54 62.85 -4.62
N LEU A 15 9.19 63.12 -5.89
CA LEU A 15 8.13 62.38 -6.59
C LEU A 15 8.55 60.90 -6.84
N VAL A 16 9.80 60.67 -7.24
CA VAL A 16 10.32 59.31 -7.39
C VAL A 16 10.40 58.55 -6.05
N ALA A 17 10.84 59.21 -4.99
CA ALA A 17 10.86 58.65 -3.64
C ALA A 17 9.45 58.35 -3.12
N GLY A 18 8.49 59.28 -3.35
CA GLY A 18 7.07 59.05 -3.03
C GLY A 18 6.44 57.92 -3.80
N ALA A 19 6.73 57.79 -5.09
CA ALA A 19 6.29 56.66 -5.92
C ALA A 19 6.91 55.32 -5.45
N ALA A 20 8.18 55.31 -5.13
CA ALA A 20 8.87 54.13 -4.61
C ALA A 20 8.32 53.67 -3.26
N VAL A 21 8.03 54.60 -2.35
CA VAL A 21 7.36 54.30 -1.07
C VAL A 21 5.93 53.78 -1.29
N TRP A 22 5.17 54.41 -2.20
CA TRP A 22 3.82 54.00 -2.50
C TRP A 22 3.74 52.61 -3.14
N VAL A 23 4.64 52.26 -4.08
CA VAL A 23 4.81 50.93 -4.64
C VAL A 23 5.28 49.94 -3.56
N SER A 24 6.24 50.31 -2.71
CA SER A 24 6.72 49.48 -1.63
C SER A 24 5.65 49.18 -0.57
N VAL A 25 4.77 50.13 -0.25
CA VAL A 25 3.66 49.93 0.68
C VAL A 25 2.55 49.07 0.04
N ARG A 26 2.26 49.25 -1.26
CA ARG A 26 1.28 48.45 -1.97
C ARG A 26 1.80 47.04 -2.32
N SER A 27 3.10 46.87 -2.47
CA SER A 27 3.76 45.60 -2.77
C SER A 27 4.20 44.84 -1.52
N ARG A 28 3.97 45.37 -0.32
CA ARG A 28 4.12 44.58 0.88
C ARG A 28 3.05 43.49 0.84
N PRO A 29 3.39 42.19 0.60
CA PRO A 29 2.44 41.17 0.93
C PRO A 29 2.12 41.38 2.41
N GLU A 30 0.85 41.46 2.72
CA GLU A 30 0.36 41.48 4.08
C GLU A 30 0.99 40.25 4.76
N ARG A 31 2.15 40.46 5.40
CA ARG A 31 2.70 39.47 6.31
C ARG A 31 1.71 39.43 7.47
N ALA A 32 0.65 38.63 7.30
CA ALA A 32 -0.06 38.13 8.44
C ALA A 32 1.01 37.58 9.40
N ALA A 33 1.02 38.10 10.61
CA ALA A 33 1.91 37.59 11.65
C ALA A 33 1.86 36.06 11.62
N PRO A 34 3.01 35.37 11.78
CA PRO A 34 3.02 33.93 11.81
C PRO A 34 2.16 33.48 12.98
N GLY A 35 0.89 33.23 12.69
CA GLY A 35 -0.06 32.77 13.67
C GLY A 35 -0.21 31.27 13.50
N ASP A 36 0.18 30.56 14.52
CA ASP A 36 -0.09 29.16 14.80
C ASP A 36 -1.63 28.92 14.83
N ARG A 37 -2.28 29.12 13.67
CA ARG A 37 -3.73 29.02 13.52
C ARG A 37 -4.07 27.69 12.87
N PRO A 38 -4.98 26.91 13.47
CA PRO A 38 -5.46 25.68 12.85
C PRO A 38 -6.11 25.99 11.49
N VAL A 39 -5.74 25.25 10.45
CA VAL A 39 -6.30 25.40 9.09
C VAL A 39 -7.74 24.89 9.07
N LEU A 40 -8.01 23.78 9.77
CA LEU A 40 -9.33 23.18 9.90
C LEU A 40 -9.82 23.35 11.35
N ALA A 41 -10.42 24.50 11.62
CA ALA A 41 -10.94 24.79 12.95
C ALA A 41 -11.96 23.71 13.40
N SER A 42 -11.95 23.38 14.69
CA SER A 42 -12.83 22.39 15.33
C SER A 42 -12.73 20.92 14.85
N LEU A 43 -11.93 20.58 13.86
CA LEU A 43 -11.76 19.18 13.43
C LEU A 43 -11.21 18.32 14.57
N ALA A 44 -10.26 18.85 15.34
CA ALA A 44 -9.65 18.12 16.45
C ALA A 44 -10.67 17.69 17.52
N GLN A 45 -11.71 18.49 17.78
CA GLN A 45 -12.77 18.14 18.74
C GLN A 45 -13.78 17.11 18.18
N SER A 46 -13.77 16.89 16.87
CA SER A 46 -14.76 16.04 16.18
C SER A 46 -14.18 14.72 15.65
N ILE A 47 -12.91 14.41 15.99
CA ILE A 47 -12.19 13.24 15.46
C ILE A 47 -12.96 11.93 15.66
N ASP A 48 -13.49 11.71 16.84
CA ASP A 48 -14.21 10.47 17.18
C ASP A 48 -15.57 10.34 16.49
N ALA A 49 -16.15 11.48 16.06
CA ALA A 49 -17.42 11.54 15.36
C ALA A 49 -17.27 11.44 13.83
N ILE A 50 -16.04 11.37 13.30
CA ILE A 50 -15.81 11.24 11.86
C ILE A 50 -16.40 9.93 11.36
N SER A 51 -17.27 10.03 10.37
CA SER A 51 -17.92 8.90 9.70
C SER A 51 -17.44 8.66 8.29
N GLN A 52 -16.90 9.68 7.62
CA GLN A 52 -16.43 9.58 6.24
C GLN A 52 -15.24 10.50 5.99
N VAL A 53 -14.30 9.99 5.19
CA VAL A 53 -13.21 10.77 4.59
C VAL A 53 -13.19 10.45 3.09
N ARG A 54 -13.25 11.48 2.25
CA ARG A 54 -13.10 11.35 0.80
C ARG A 54 -11.84 12.05 0.34
N VAL A 55 -11.01 11.34 -0.40
CA VAL A 55 -9.81 11.88 -1.05
C VAL A 55 -10.01 11.78 -2.55
N SER A 56 -9.94 12.89 -3.26
CA SER A 56 -10.27 12.94 -4.70
C SER A 56 -9.34 13.87 -5.47
N ARG A 57 -9.25 13.65 -6.78
CA ARG A 57 -8.53 14.47 -7.75
C ARG A 57 -9.48 14.88 -8.89
N GLY A 58 -9.11 15.90 -9.63
CA GLY A 58 -9.90 16.43 -10.73
C GLY A 58 -10.08 15.49 -11.93
N ASP A 59 -9.26 14.44 -12.05
CA ASP A 59 -9.36 13.40 -13.07
C ASP A 59 -10.46 12.36 -12.79
N GLY A 60 -11.20 12.50 -11.70
CA GLY A 60 -12.24 11.57 -11.26
C GLY A 60 -11.75 10.48 -10.33
N THR A 61 -10.44 10.30 -10.15
CA THR A 61 -9.89 9.33 -9.19
C THR A 61 -10.29 9.73 -7.78
N ALA A 62 -10.90 8.82 -7.03
CA ALA A 62 -11.33 9.08 -5.67
C ALA A 62 -11.34 7.83 -4.80
N THR A 63 -11.00 8.04 -3.53
CA THR A 63 -11.20 7.07 -2.45
C THR A 63 -12.18 7.64 -1.44
N THR A 64 -13.15 6.83 -1.05
CA THR A 64 -14.06 7.14 0.06
C THR A 64 -13.83 6.12 1.17
N LEU A 65 -13.39 6.61 2.31
CA LEU A 65 -13.24 5.84 3.54
C LEU A 65 -14.51 6.05 4.36
N GLN A 66 -15.18 4.98 4.72
CA GLN A 66 -16.44 5.01 5.48
C GLN A 66 -16.32 4.17 6.73
N ARG A 67 -16.86 4.70 7.83
CA ARG A 67 -16.96 3.96 9.09
C ARG A 67 -18.22 3.11 9.07
N ARG A 68 -18.07 1.78 9.23
CA ARG A 68 -19.15 0.79 9.30
C ARG A 68 -18.80 -0.26 10.34
N ASP A 69 -19.78 -0.70 11.14
CA ASP A 69 -19.62 -1.83 12.07
C ASP A 69 -18.38 -1.75 12.98
N GLY A 70 -18.04 -0.54 13.43
CA GLY A 70 -16.87 -0.29 14.28
C GLY A 70 -15.51 -0.26 13.56
N GLY A 71 -15.49 -0.50 12.24
CA GLY A 71 -14.28 -0.46 11.40
C GLY A 71 -14.33 0.61 10.31
N TRP A 72 -13.23 0.77 9.61
CA TRP A 72 -13.13 1.64 8.45
C TRP A 72 -12.97 0.82 7.17
N PHE A 73 -13.67 1.21 6.12
CA PHE A 73 -13.70 0.51 4.83
C PHE A 73 -13.42 1.46 3.68
N VAL A 74 -12.72 0.95 2.68
CA VAL A 74 -12.57 1.59 1.36
C VAL A 74 -13.83 1.26 0.56
N ALA A 75 -14.71 2.25 0.35
CA ALA A 75 -16.02 2.03 -0.26
C ALA A 75 -15.94 1.42 -1.67
N GLN A 76 -14.95 1.85 -2.48
CA GLN A 76 -14.74 1.36 -3.85
C GLN A 76 -14.24 -0.08 -3.93
N ARG A 77 -13.82 -0.66 -2.82
CA ARG A 77 -13.31 -2.03 -2.73
C ARG A 77 -14.14 -2.91 -1.80
N ASN A 78 -15.06 -2.31 -1.06
CA ASN A 78 -15.83 -2.97 0.01
C ASN A 78 -14.91 -3.76 0.97
N TYR A 79 -13.71 -3.26 1.21
CA TYR A 79 -12.65 -3.94 1.95
C TYR A 79 -12.12 -3.07 3.10
N PRO A 80 -11.65 -3.67 4.22
CA PRO A 80 -11.12 -2.92 5.35
C PRO A 80 -10.00 -1.95 4.95
N ALA A 81 -10.10 -0.72 5.45
CA ALA A 81 -9.06 0.29 5.26
C ALA A 81 -7.88 0.05 6.20
N ASP A 82 -6.70 0.54 5.83
CA ASP A 82 -5.52 0.59 6.69
C ASP A 82 -5.75 1.58 7.84
N PRO A 83 -5.91 1.09 9.08
CA PRO A 83 -6.20 1.96 10.22
C PRO A 83 -5.03 2.87 10.59
N GLY A 84 -3.79 2.42 10.33
CA GLY A 84 -2.58 3.21 10.59
C GLY A 84 -2.49 4.41 9.66
N LYS A 85 -2.73 4.18 8.37
CA LYS A 85 -2.70 5.22 7.35
C LYS A 85 -3.82 6.25 7.55
N LEU A 86 -5.04 5.78 7.82
CA LEU A 86 -6.16 6.67 8.12
C LEU A 86 -5.92 7.50 9.39
N ARG A 87 -5.43 6.86 10.47
CA ARG A 87 -5.09 7.58 11.70
C ARG A 87 -4.05 8.66 11.45
N SER A 88 -3.00 8.36 10.68
CA SER A 88 -1.96 9.32 10.33
C SER A 88 -2.53 10.51 9.56
N LEU A 89 -3.44 10.29 8.60
CA LEU A 89 -4.12 11.37 7.89
C LEU A 89 -4.96 12.23 8.85
N LEU A 90 -5.78 11.63 9.70
CA LEU A 90 -6.67 12.36 10.62
C LEU A 90 -5.89 13.16 11.66
N ILE A 91 -4.82 12.61 12.21
CA ILE A 91 -3.92 13.34 13.12
C ILE A 91 -3.26 14.50 12.36
N GLY A 92 -2.78 14.28 11.15
CA GLY A 92 -2.18 15.33 10.33
C GLY A 92 -3.17 16.47 10.04
N LEU A 93 -4.41 16.15 9.66
CA LEU A 93 -5.44 17.16 9.39
C LEU A 93 -5.87 17.93 10.63
N SER A 94 -6.05 17.25 11.76
CA SER A 94 -6.47 17.89 13.02
C SER A 94 -5.38 18.77 13.64
N GLY A 95 -4.11 18.40 13.41
CA GLY A 95 -2.95 19.17 13.85
C GLY A 95 -2.42 20.15 12.81
N LEU A 96 -3.15 20.38 11.70
CA LEU A 96 -2.66 21.22 10.61
C LEU A 96 -2.71 22.71 10.96
N HIS A 97 -1.52 23.34 11.03
CA HIS A 97 -1.37 24.75 11.39
C HIS A 97 -0.73 25.56 10.27
N THR A 98 -1.16 26.79 10.11
CA THR A 98 -0.59 27.74 9.15
C THR A 98 0.80 28.17 9.61
N ILE A 99 1.79 28.10 8.69
CA ILE A 99 3.11 28.70 8.87
C ILE A 99 3.14 30.08 8.25
N GLU A 100 2.66 30.16 7.00
CA GLU A 100 2.74 31.37 6.17
C GLU A 100 1.66 31.37 5.12
N GLN A 101 1.12 32.55 4.81
CA GLN A 101 0.30 32.75 3.62
C GLN A 101 1.20 32.98 2.41
N LYS A 102 1.05 32.18 1.36
CA LYS A 102 1.91 32.26 0.16
C LYS A 102 1.35 33.16 -0.92
N THR A 103 0.04 33.08 -1.18
CA THR A 103 -0.61 33.91 -2.18
C THR A 103 -2.12 33.94 -1.97
N SER A 104 -2.76 35.02 -2.45
CA SER A 104 -4.23 35.08 -2.62
C SER A 104 -4.63 35.28 -4.08
N ASP A 105 -3.65 35.18 -4.99
CA ASP A 105 -3.85 35.32 -6.43
C ASP A 105 -4.19 33.97 -7.06
N PRO A 106 -5.40 33.79 -7.63
CA PRO A 106 -5.81 32.55 -8.28
C PRO A 106 -4.88 32.09 -9.41
N ALA A 107 -4.24 33.03 -10.14
CA ALA A 107 -3.31 32.71 -11.22
C ALA A 107 -2.06 31.94 -10.72
N ARG A 108 -1.77 31.98 -9.42
CA ARG A 108 -0.62 31.31 -8.80
C ARG A 108 -0.96 29.96 -8.17
N TYR A 109 -2.26 29.58 -8.08
CA TYR A 109 -2.65 28.33 -7.41
C TYR A 109 -2.09 27.10 -8.10
N ALA A 110 -2.09 27.04 -9.42
CA ALA A 110 -1.54 25.93 -10.19
C ALA A 110 -0.03 25.75 -9.95
N ALA A 111 0.73 26.82 -9.66
CA ALA A 111 2.14 26.72 -9.33
C ALA A 111 2.38 25.98 -8.00
N LEU A 112 1.42 26.01 -7.07
CA LEU A 112 1.44 25.36 -5.77
C LEU A 112 0.63 24.05 -5.76
N ASN A 113 -0.07 23.71 -6.85
CA ASN A 113 -1.05 22.63 -6.99
C ASN A 113 -2.21 22.75 -5.96
N VAL A 114 -2.72 23.95 -5.73
CA VAL A 114 -3.85 24.21 -4.80
C VAL A 114 -5.05 24.83 -5.53
N GLU A 115 -5.10 24.72 -6.84
CA GLU A 115 -6.25 25.03 -7.67
C GLU A 115 -7.46 24.17 -7.27
N ASP A 116 -8.69 24.59 -7.67
CA ASP A 116 -9.86 23.76 -7.42
C ASP A 116 -9.72 22.42 -8.16
N ALA A 117 -10.04 21.31 -7.48
CA ALA A 117 -9.91 19.94 -8.00
C ALA A 117 -11.04 19.67 -9.02
N ALA A 118 -11.12 20.48 -10.06
CA ALA A 118 -12.10 20.41 -11.13
C ALA A 118 -11.39 20.20 -12.48
N GLY A 119 -11.71 19.07 -13.14
CA GLY A 119 -11.13 18.72 -14.44
C GLY A 119 -9.76 18.03 -14.34
N VAL A 120 -9.42 17.32 -15.42
CA VAL A 120 -8.27 16.40 -15.50
C VAL A 120 -6.90 17.08 -15.37
N GLN A 121 -6.82 18.39 -15.55
CA GLN A 121 -5.57 19.15 -15.44
C GLN A 121 -5.26 19.57 -14.00
N ALA A 122 -6.24 19.50 -13.08
CA ALA A 122 -6.04 19.87 -11.68
C ALA A 122 -5.12 18.86 -10.99
N ARG A 123 -4.05 19.38 -10.38
CA ARG A 123 -3.05 18.59 -9.65
C ARG A 123 -3.29 18.56 -8.14
N SER A 124 -4.20 19.40 -7.65
CA SER A 124 -4.61 19.41 -6.25
C SER A 124 -5.28 18.08 -5.89
N VAL A 125 -5.08 17.65 -4.66
CA VAL A 125 -5.85 16.57 -4.04
C VAL A 125 -6.85 17.19 -3.07
N ARG A 126 -8.13 16.92 -3.25
CA ARG A 126 -9.19 17.38 -2.36
C ARG A 126 -9.47 16.33 -1.30
N ILE A 127 -9.50 16.76 -0.06
CA ILE A 127 -9.90 15.94 1.08
C ILE A 127 -11.17 16.54 1.65
N ASP A 128 -12.22 15.73 1.75
CA ASP A 128 -13.46 16.07 2.43
C ASP A 128 -13.64 15.15 3.63
N VAL A 129 -13.92 15.72 4.81
CA VAL A 129 -14.12 14.99 6.07
C VAL A 129 -15.52 15.31 6.59
N VAL A 130 -16.26 14.29 7.01
CA VAL A 130 -17.62 14.41 7.53
C VAL A 130 -17.70 13.82 8.94
N ALA A 131 -18.25 14.60 9.87
CA ALA A 131 -18.53 14.17 11.24
C ALA A 131 -19.92 14.66 11.68
N GLY A 132 -20.92 13.80 11.63
CA GLY A 132 -22.31 14.16 11.87
C GLY A 132 -22.80 15.24 10.91
N ALA A 133 -23.19 16.41 11.43
CA ALA A 133 -23.63 17.56 10.64
C ALA A 133 -22.47 18.47 10.20
N GLN A 134 -21.25 18.22 10.65
CA GLN A 134 -20.07 19.03 10.32
C GLN A 134 -19.31 18.43 9.14
N ALA A 135 -18.78 19.31 8.31
CA ALA A 135 -17.93 18.92 7.19
C ALA A 135 -16.77 19.90 7.02
N TRP A 136 -15.62 19.38 6.65
CA TRP A 136 -14.42 20.16 6.33
C TRP A 136 -13.91 19.73 4.97
N SER A 137 -13.37 20.70 4.24
CA SER A 137 -12.73 20.45 2.94
C SER A 137 -11.37 21.12 2.89
N LEU A 138 -10.40 20.44 2.28
CA LEU A 138 -9.05 20.94 2.10
C LEU A 138 -8.53 20.54 0.72
N LEU A 139 -7.90 21.48 0.03
CA LEU A 139 -7.08 21.22 -1.16
C LEU A 139 -5.64 21.10 -0.70
N VAL A 140 -5.01 19.98 -1.02
CA VAL A 140 -3.62 19.68 -0.70
C VAL A 140 -2.83 19.73 -2.01
N GLY A 141 -1.79 20.53 -2.02
CA GLY A 141 -0.90 20.73 -3.14
C GLY A 141 0.46 20.06 -2.96
N LYS A 142 1.49 20.71 -3.50
CA LYS A 142 2.85 20.22 -3.42
C LYS A 142 3.32 20.07 -1.97
N ALA A 143 4.12 19.03 -1.74
CA ALA A 143 4.94 18.97 -0.54
C ALA A 143 5.97 20.09 -0.54
N ALA A 144 6.24 20.64 0.60
CA ALA A 144 7.31 21.60 0.83
C ALA A 144 8.35 21.02 1.78
N GLU A 145 9.51 21.69 1.88
CA GLU A 145 10.55 21.33 2.82
C GLU A 145 10.05 21.40 4.28
N SER A 146 10.81 20.82 5.19
CA SER A 146 10.53 20.87 6.63
C SER A 146 9.16 20.29 7.04
N ASN A 147 8.74 19.19 6.42
CA ASN A 147 7.49 18.49 6.75
C ASN A 147 6.26 19.39 6.63
N ALA A 148 6.12 20.10 5.51
CA ALA A 148 5.00 20.99 5.21
C ALA A 148 4.34 20.67 3.88
N SER A 149 3.13 21.17 3.67
CA SER A 149 2.39 21.14 2.40
C SER A 149 1.81 22.50 2.08
N TYR A 150 1.68 22.81 0.79
CA TYR A 150 0.83 23.89 0.35
C TYR A 150 -0.63 23.42 0.43
N VAL A 151 -1.47 24.24 1.03
CA VAL A 151 -2.89 23.91 1.20
C VAL A 151 -3.78 25.12 0.94
N ARG A 152 -5.03 24.88 0.58
CA ARG A 152 -6.07 25.90 0.47
C ARG A 152 -7.42 25.34 0.90
N VAL A 153 -8.16 26.09 1.66
CA VAL A 153 -9.58 25.75 1.92
C VAL A 153 -10.40 26.12 0.68
N PRO A 154 -11.23 25.21 0.12
CA PRO A 154 -12.07 25.53 -1.02
C PRO A 154 -12.92 26.79 -0.76
N GLY A 155 -12.97 27.69 -1.75
CA GLY A 155 -13.65 28.99 -1.63
C GLY A 155 -12.84 30.07 -0.91
N ALA A 156 -11.79 29.75 -0.19
CA ALA A 156 -10.88 30.76 0.36
C ALA A 156 -9.86 31.23 -0.69
N ALA A 157 -9.54 32.54 -0.66
CA ALA A 157 -8.52 33.10 -1.55
C ALA A 157 -7.10 32.78 -1.08
N ALA A 158 -6.87 32.56 0.22
CA ALA A 158 -5.53 32.35 0.77
C ALA A 158 -5.02 30.93 0.51
N ALA A 159 -3.94 30.80 -0.25
CA ALA A 159 -3.10 29.60 -0.31
C ALA A 159 -2.03 29.69 0.78
N LEU A 160 -1.93 28.65 1.59
CA LEU A 160 -1.14 28.60 2.81
C LEU A 160 -0.01 27.58 2.68
N LEU A 161 1.08 27.83 3.37
CA LEU A 161 2.05 26.81 3.76
C LEU A 161 1.68 26.36 5.17
N ALA A 162 1.47 25.06 5.38
CA ALA A 162 1.00 24.52 6.64
C ALA A 162 1.77 23.24 7.03
N LYS A 163 1.84 22.96 8.34
CA LYS A 163 2.43 21.78 8.96
C LYS A 163 1.37 21.04 9.80
N PRO A 164 1.52 19.71 9.92
CA PRO A 164 2.49 18.84 9.28
C PRO A 164 2.18 18.64 7.78
N ARG A 165 3.10 17.98 7.07
CA ARG A 165 2.84 17.52 5.69
C ARG A 165 1.66 16.56 5.68
N ILE A 166 0.75 16.80 4.74
CA ILE A 166 -0.40 15.90 4.49
C ILE A 166 -0.08 14.99 3.31
N ASP A 167 -0.11 13.69 3.57
CA ASP A 167 0.00 12.65 2.54
C ASP A 167 -1.40 12.08 2.28
N ALA A 168 -1.94 12.34 1.10
CA ALA A 168 -3.27 11.91 0.69
C ALA A 168 -3.25 11.43 -0.77
N ASP A 169 -3.49 10.13 -0.95
CA ASP A 169 -3.54 9.50 -2.26
C ASP A 169 -5.01 9.24 -2.64
N PRO A 170 -5.50 9.69 -3.82
CA PRO A 170 -6.87 9.43 -4.24
C PRO A 170 -7.12 7.99 -4.71
N GLN A 171 -6.09 7.14 -4.83
CA GLN A 171 -6.23 5.77 -5.31
C GLN A 171 -6.74 4.81 -4.22
N PRO A 172 -7.87 4.09 -4.42
CA PRO A 172 -8.45 3.19 -3.41
C PRO A 172 -7.49 2.11 -2.92
N ALA A 173 -6.70 1.51 -3.80
CA ALA A 173 -5.72 0.47 -3.48
C ALA A 173 -4.68 0.92 -2.43
N ARG A 174 -4.41 2.22 -2.34
CA ARG A 174 -3.45 2.77 -1.37
C ARG A 174 -3.98 2.83 0.06
N TRP A 175 -5.26 2.60 0.26
CA TRP A 175 -5.93 2.71 1.56
C TRP A 175 -6.38 1.37 2.14
N ILE A 176 -6.23 0.27 1.41
CA ILE A 176 -6.55 -1.07 1.92
C ILE A 176 -5.52 -1.54 2.94
N LYS A 177 -5.94 -2.39 3.89
CA LYS A 177 -5.03 -3.05 4.83
C LYS A 177 -4.07 -3.95 4.04
N PRO A 178 -2.75 -3.70 4.09
CA PRO A 178 -1.81 -4.37 3.19
C PRO A 178 -1.56 -5.83 3.54
N GLU A 179 -1.68 -6.22 4.81
CA GLU A 179 -1.40 -7.59 5.27
C GLU A 179 -2.59 -8.51 4.98
N LEU A 180 -2.34 -9.52 4.18
CA LEU A 180 -3.34 -10.51 3.77
C LEU A 180 -3.28 -11.75 4.68
N LEU A 181 -2.13 -12.37 4.77
CA LEU A 181 -1.82 -13.51 5.62
C LEU A 181 -0.45 -13.33 6.28
N ASP A 182 -0.31 -13.89 7.48
CA ASP A 182 0.96 -14.05 8.19
C ASP A 182 1.01 -15.42 8.84
N VAL A 183 1.39 -16.43 8.06
CA VAL A 183 1.56 -17.80 8.54
C VAL A 183 3.04 -18.13 8.58
N ALA A 184 3.55 -18.34 9.79
CA ALA A 184 4.97 -18.60 10.01
C ALA A 184 5.42 -19.91 9.31
N ALA A 185 6.59 -19.88 8.70
CA ALA A 185 7.10 -20.98 7.89
C ALA A 185 7.35 -22.27 8.68
N ASP A 186 7.62 -22.17 9.97
CA ASP A 186 7.81 -23.33 10.87
C ASP A 186 6.51 -24.07 11.18
N ARG A 187 5.37 -23.44 10.99
CA ARG A 187 4.05 -24.06 11.04
C ARG A 187 3.75 -24.91 9.81
N ILE A 188 4.42 -24.64 8.66
CA ILE A 188 4.14 -25.33 7.40
C ILE A 188 4.74 -26.75 7.43
N ALA A 189 3.88 -27.73 7.37
CA ALA A 189 4.23 -29.14 7.28
C ALA A 189 4.42 -29.62 5.83
N GLN A 190 3.53 -29.15 4.93
CA GLN A 190 3.55 -29.53 3.52
C GLN A 190 3.03 -28.40 2.64
N VAL A 191 3.61 -28.27 1.45
CA VAL A 191 3.04 -27.45 0.36
C VAL A 191 2.96 -28.30 -0.90
N THR A 192 1.79 -28.33 -1.55
CA THR A 192 1.60 -28.95 -2.85
C THR A 192 1.38 -27.86 -3.87
N VAL A 193 2.12 -27.87 -4.98
CA VAL A 193 2.04 -26.84 -6.03
C VAL A 193 1.69 -27.49 -7.36
N HIS A 194 0.69 -26.92 -8.00
CA HIS A 194 0.21 -27.23 -9.36
C HIS A 194 0.33 -25.97 -10.21
N PRO A 195 1.48 -25.69 -10.82
CA PRO A 195 1.61 -24.55 -11.73
C PRO A 195 0.63 -24.66 -12.89
N ALA A 196 0.22 -23.51 -13.47
CA ALA A 196 -0.63 -23.53 -14.68
C ALA A 196 0.03 -24.30 -15.83
N ASP A 197 1.35 -24.14 -15.92
CA ASP A 197 2.18 -24.83 -16.91
C ASP A 197 3.26 -25.62 -16.19
N GLY A 198 3.37 -26.92 -16.51
CA GLY A 198 4.41 -27.78 -15.95
C GLY A 198 3.91 -28.83 -14.94
N PRO A 199 4.82 -29.69 -14.48
CA PRO A 199 4.48 -30.78 -13.57
C PRO A 199 4.21 -30.28 -12.14
N SER A 200 3.28 -30.97 -11.50
CA SER A 200 2.99 -30.79 -10.08
C SER A 200 4.10 -31.39 -9.21
N TYR A 201 4.31 -30.79 -8.05
CA TYR A 201 5.26 -31.25 -7.05
C TYR A 201 4.77 -30.92 -5.64
N TRP A 202 5.43 -31.48 -4.64
CA TRP A 202 5.20 -31.09 -3.26
C TRP A 202 6.52 -31.00 -2.49
N ILE A 203 6.50 -30.17 -1.46
CA ILE A 203 7.55 -30.06 -0.46
C ILE A 203 6.96 -30.45 0.89
N ALA A 204 7.70 -31.17 1.69
CA ALA A 204 7.24 -31.61 3.00
C ALA A 204 8.38 -31.53 4.03
N ARG A 205 8.00 -31.25 5.25
CA ARG A 205 8.87 -31.34 6.42
C ARG A 205 8.50 -32.58 7.19
N ASP A 206 9.47 -33.45 7.33
CA ASP A 206 9.37 -34.68 8.11
C ASP A 206 10.08 -34.42 9.41
N PRO A 207 9.91 -34.78 10.44
CA PRO A 207 8.95 -34.49 11.47
C PRO A 207 8.86 -32.97 11.82
N ARG A 208 7.96 -32.56 12.70
CA ARG A 208 7.87 -31.19 13.21
C ARG A 208 9.19 -30.76 13.86
N GLY A 209 9.73 -29.62 13.45
CA GLY A 209 11.00 -29.10 13.96
C GLY A 209 12.22 -29.47 13.12
N ALA A 210 12.08 -30.30 12.08
CA ALA A 210 13.13 -30.44 11.09
C ALA A 210 13.43 -29.11 10.41
N ALA A 211 14.71 -28.76 10.29
CA ALA A 211 15.10 -27.46 9.71
C ALA A 211 14.75 -27.38 8.21
N ASP A 212 14.88 -28.48 7.50
CA ASP A 212 14.82 -28.53 6.05
C ASP A 212 13.50 -29.11 5.52
N LEU A 213 13.03 -28.56 4.42
CA LEU A 213 11.95 -29.10 3.61
C LEU A 213 12.53 -29.97 2.49
N THR A 214 11.91 -31.11 2.26
CA THR A 214 12.31 -32.05 1.19
C THR A 214 11.42 -31.87 -0.02
N LEU A 215 12.03 -31.74 -1.21
CA LEU A 215 11.33 -31.68 -2.49
C LEU A 215 11.00 -33.09 -2.98
N HIS A 216 9.73 -33.30 -3.32
CA HIS A 216 9.19 -34.51 -3.89
C HIS A 216 8.63 -34.29 -5.29
N GLY A 217 8.45 -35.34 -6.09
CA GLY A 217 8.02 -35.22 -7.49
C GLY A 217 9.16 -34.89 -8.46
N VAL A 218 10.41 -35.07 -8.01
CA VAL A 218 11.60 -34.82 -8.83
C VAL A 218 11.71 -35.95 -9.89
N PRO A 219 11.85 -35.60 -11.18
CA PRO A 219 12.04 -36.55 -12.27
C PRO A 219 13.32 -37.40 -12.07
N ALA A 220 13.28 -38.62 -12.53
CA ALA A 220 14.44 -39.53 -12.44
C ALA A 220 15.69 -38.88 -13.08
N GLY A 221 16.82 -38.99 -12.40
CA GLY A 221 18.10 -38.43 -12.85
C GLY A 221 18.29 -36.91 -12.62
N ARG A 222 17.32 -36.22 -12.09
CA ARG A 222 17.44 -34.82 -11.68
C ARG A 222 17.66 -34.71 -10.17
N LYS A 223 18.27 -33.60 -9.75
CA LYS A 223 18.52 -33.30 -8.34
C LYS A 223 17.95 -31.92 -7.99
N PRO A 224 17.49 -31.70 -6.74
CA PRO A 224 17.15 -30.34 -6.28
C PRO A 224 18.34 -29.41 -6.40
N ALA A 225 18.07 -28.13 -6.66
CA ALA A 225 19.09 -27.08 -6.83
C ALA A 225 19.87 -26.79 -5.53
N GLY A 226 19.32 -27.14 -4.37
CA GLY A 226 19.95 -27.01 -3.06
C GLY A 226 18.94 -26.75 -1.94
N PRO A 227 19.38 -26.84 -0.69
CA PRO A 227 18.58 -26.43 0.45
C PRO A 227 18.25 -24.93 0.36
N GLY A 228 17.10 -24.52 0.85
CA GLY A 228 16.69 -23.11 0.86
C GLY A 228 15.91 -22.65 -0.38
N VAL A 229 16.01 -23.30 -1.53
CA VAL A 229 15.17 -22.98 -2.71
C VAL A 229 13.71 -23.29 -2.44
N VAL A 230 13.43 -24.40 -1.78
CA VAL A 230 12.09 -24.83 -1.37
C VAL A 230 11.57 -24.06 -0.15
N ASP A 231 12.45 -23.62 0.74
CA ASP A 231 12.08 -22.86 1.94
C ASP A 231 11.42 -21.52 1.61
N ALA A 232 11.78 -20.90 0.48
CA ALA A 232 11.17 -19.66 0.02
C ALA A 232 9.66 -19.84 -0.23
N ILE A 233 9.24 -21.01 -0.71
CA ILE A 233 7.82 -21.34 -0.95
C ILE A 233 7.09 -21.43 0.39
N ALA A 234 7.62 -22.15 1.37
CA ALA A 234 6.99 -22.24 2.69
C ALA A 234 6.91 -20.88 3.41
N ARG A 235 7.90 -20.01 3.21
CA ARG A 235 7.93 -18.65 3.76
C ARG A 235 7.02 -17.66 3.02
N SER A 236 6.47 -18.02 1.86
CA SER A 236 5.70 -17.10 1.03
C SER A 236 4.42 -16.60 1.68
N LEU A 237 3.88 -17.32 2.67
CA LEU A 237 2.70 -16.91 3.43
C LEU A 237 3.03 -16.05 4.66
N ALA A 238 4.31 -15.98 5.06
CA ALA A 238 4.75 -15.04 6.08
C ALA A 238 4.79 -13.63 5.47
N ARG A 239 3.92 -12.75 5.96
CA ARG A 239 3.71 -11.40 5.42
C ARG A 239 3.30 -11.38 3.95
N LEU A 240 2.33 -12.21 3.58
CA LEU A 240 1.72 -12.11 2.27
C LEU A 240 0.95 -10.77 2.18
N ASN A 241 1.40 -9.89 1.29
CA ASN A 241 0.85 -8.56 1.12
C ASN A 241 -0.06 -8.47 -0.10
N VAL A 242 -1.02 -7.56 -0.03
CA VAL A 242 -1.94 -7.22 -1.11
C VAL A 242 -1.61 -5.84 -1.69
N GLU A 243 -1.70 -5.70 -3.01
CA GLU A 243 -1.56 -4.43 -3.73
C GLU A 243 -2.93 -3.82 -4.07
N ASP A 244 -3.90 -4.65 -4.43
CA ASP A 244 -5.29 -4.25 -4.67
C ASP A 244 -6.24 -5.43 -4.39
N VAL A 245 -7.53 -5.14 -4.28
CA VAL A 245 -8.58 -6.11 -4.00
C VAL A 245 -9.81 -5.81 -4.83
N LYS A 246 -10.49 -6.86 -5.28
CA LYS A 246 -11.80 -6.77 -5.93
C LYS A 246 -12.72 -7.87 -5.40
N GLU A 247 -14.03 -7.64 -5.45
CA GLU A 247 -14.99 -8.69 -5.15
C GLU A 247 -14.80 -9.88 -6.08
N ARG A 248 -14.92 -11.09 -5.51
CA ARG A 248 -14.75 -12.33 -6.27
C ARG A 248 -15.83 -12.44 -7.34
N THR A 249 -15.41 -12.57 -8.58
CA THR A 249 -16.31 -12.87 -9.69
C THR A 249 -16.64 -14.35 -9.74
N ALA A 250 -17.85 -14.68 -10.17
CA ALA A 250 -18.25 -16.06 -10.40
C ALA A 250 -17.38 -16.70 -11.51
N GLY A 251 -17.00 -17.97 -11.30
CA GLY A 251 -16.16 -18.73 -12.22
C GLY A 251 -14.68 -18.78 -11.78
N ALA A 252 -14.03 -19.86 -12.21
CA ALA A 252 -12.59 -20.01 -12.05
C ALA A 252 -11.85 -19.28 -13.18
N PRO A 253 -10.66 -18.73 -12.90
CA PRO A 253 -9.79 -18.25 -13.97
C PRO A 253 -9.45 -19.36 -14.96
N ALA A 254 -9.21 -19.03 -16.22
CA ALA A 254 -8.68 -19.98 -17.17
C ALA A 254 -7.25 -20.38 -16.77
N HIS A 255 -6.97 -21.69 -16.74
CA HIS A 255 -5.64 -22.24 -16.42
C HIS A 255 -5.00 -21.67 -15.14
N PRO A 256 -5.65 -21.79 -13.96
CA PRO A 256 -5.09 -21.26 -12.74
C PRO A 256 -3.93 -22.13 -12.23
N SER A 257 -2.92 -21.47 -11.66
CA SER A 257 -1.97 -22.14 -10.77
C SER A 257 -2.66 -22.42 -9.43
N ARG A 258 -2.34 -23.54 -8.78
CA ARG A 258 -2.85 -23.88 -7.45
C ARG A 258 -1.73 -24.20 -6.50
N ALA A 259 -1.86 -23.77 -5.25
CA ALA A 259 -0.97 -24.15 -4.17
C ALA A 259 -1.80 -24.45 -2.92
N SER A 260 -1.50 -25.57 -2.27
CA SER A 260 -2.13 -25.98 -1.02
C SER A 260 -1.07 -26.05 0.07
N PHE A 261 -1.22 -25.19 1.09
CA PHE A 261 -0.35 -25.15 2.25
C PHE A 261 -1.04 -25.82 3.42
N ARG A 262 -0.36 -26.78 4.06
CA ARG A 262 -0.85 -27.49 5.23
C ARG A 262 0.06 -27.24 6.42
N THR A 263 -0.53 -26.87 7.55
CA THR A 263 0.20 -26.70 8.79
C THR A 263 0.20 -27.97 9.63
N PHE A 264 1.10 -28.05 10.60
CA PHE A 264 1.14 -29.14 11.57
C PHE A 264 -0.12 -29.23 12.44
N GLU A 265 -0.82 -28.10 12.64
CA GLU A 265 -2.05 -27.98 13.41
C GLU A 265 -3.28 -28.41 12.61
N GLY A 266 -3.15 -28.66 11.31
CA GLY A 266 -4.22 -29.10 10.42
C GLY A 266 -4.95 -27.96 9.70
N LEU A 267 -4.46 -26.71 9.76
CA LEU A 267 -4.95 -25.66 8.88
C LEU A 267 -4.49 -25.95 7.46
N GLN A 268 -5.42 -25.93 6.50
CA GLN A 268 -5.14 -26.00 5.06
C GLN A 268 -5.54 -24.69 4.40
N LEU A 269 -4.62 -24.11 3.63
CA LEU A 269 -4.82 -22.90 2.84
C LEU A 269 -4.65 -23.24 1.38
N ASP A 270 -5.74 -23.14 0.62
CA ASP A 270 -5.78 -23.37 -0.82
C ASP A 270 -5.75 -22.01 -1.54
N LEU A 271 -4.70 -21.78 -2.31
CA LEU A 271 -4.48 -20.59 -3.10
C LEU A 271 -4.63 -20.93 -4.59
N GLU A 272 -5.56 -20.25 -5.25
CA GLU A 272 -5.74 -20.33 -6.70
C GLU A 272 -5.28 -19.00 -7.31
N GLY A 273 -4.30 -19.06 -8.21
CA GLY A 273 -3.68 -17.87 -8.77
C GLY A 273 -3.68 -17.83 -10.28
N HIS A 274 -3.73 -16.61 -10.85
CA HIS A 274 -3.59 -16.39 -12.28
C HIS A 274 -2.87 -15.07 -12.54
N ARG A 275 -2.26 -14.95 -13.71
CA ARG A 275 -1.72 -13.69 -14.21
C ARG A 275 -2.72 -13.04 -15.16
N ASP A 276 -2.79 -11.71 -15.06
CA ASP A 276 -3.53 -10.86 -15.98
C ASP A 276 -2.57 -9.74 -16.45
N GLY A 277 -1.94 -9.98 -17.58
CA GLY A 277 -0.87 -9.12 -18.08
C GLY A 277 0.29 -9.00 -17.08
N ALA A 278 0.56 -7.79 -16.63
CA ALA A 278 1.62 -7.49 -15.67
C ALA A 278 1.19 -7.66 -14.19
N THR A 279 -0.06 -8.03 -13.93
CA THR A 279 -0.59 -8.20 -12.59
C THR A 279 -0.77 -9.67 -12.24
N ALA A 280 -0.72 -9.98 -10.96
CA ALA A 280 -0.92 -11.32 -10.43
C ALA A 280 -2.05 -11.31 -9.40
N TRP A 281 -3.02 -12.18 -9.57
CA TRP A 281 -4.20 -12.27 -8.73
C TRP A 281 -4.30 -13.62 -8.07
N ILE A 282 -4.76 -13.66 -6.81
CA ILE A 282 -5.00 -14.89 -6.07
C ILE A 282 -6.36 -14.89 -5.39
N ARG A 283 -6.90 -16.10 -5.22
CA ARG A 283 -8.02 -16.43 -4.35
C ARG A 283 -7.51 -17.29 -3.21
N ILE A 284 -8.06 -17.10 -2.03
CA ILE A 284 -7.67 -17.86 -0.85
C ILE A 284 -8.90 -18.53 -0.28
N ASN A 285 -8.73 -19.80 0.13
CA ASN A 285 -9.72 -20.57 0.83
C ASN A 285 -9.04 -21.31 1.99
N ALA A 286 -9.63 -21.27 3.16
CA ALA A 286 -9.10 -21.96 4.33
C ALA A 286 -10.01 -23.13 4.70
N SER A 287 -9.44 -24.25 5.11
CA SER A 287 -10.15 -25.43 5.57
C SER A 287 -9.37 -26.17 6.64
N VAL A 288 -9.96 -27.20 7.21
CA VAL A 288 -9.29 -28.08 8.17
C VAL A 288 -8.97 -29.40 7.50
N ASP A 289 -7.69 -29.76 7.43
CA ASP A 289 -7.23 -31.08 7.02
C ASP A 289 -7.23 -32.03 8.24
N ARG A 290 -8.35 -32.71 8.44
CA ARG A 290 -8.53 -33.65 9.56
C ARG A 290 -7.65 -34.89 9.43
N ASP A 291 -7.37 -35.32 8.20
CA ASP A 291 -6.57 -36.52 7.94
C ASP A 291 -5.05 -36.23 8.08
N GLY A 292 -4.62 -35.03 7.71
CA GLY A 292 -3.25 -34.58 7.84
C GLY A 292 -2.83 -34.26 9.27
N ALA A 293 -3.74 -33.65 10.07
CA ALA A 293 -3.48 -33.33 11.46
C ALA A 293 -3.10 -34.59 12.28
N GLY A 294 -3.70 -35.77 11.96
CA GLY A 294 -3.35 -37.05 12.57
C GLY A 294 -1.95 -37.57 12.21
N ARG A 295 -1.47 -37.26 10.99
CA ARG A 295 -0.13 -37.70 10.54
C ARG A 295 1.01 -36.90 11.14
N PHE A 296 0.75 -35.61 11.43
CA PHE A 296 1.76 -34.68 11.95
C PHE A 296 1.65 -34.43 13.46
N ALA A 297 0.55 -34.88 14.10
CA ALA A 297 0.27 -34.66 15.50
C ALA A 297 1.15 -35.49 16.46
N SER A 298 1.87 -36.47 15.96
CA SER A 298 2.73 -37.28 16.80
C SER A 298 4.11 -36.66 16.95
N THR A 299 4.41 -36.24 18.15
CA THR A 299 5.70 -35.95 18.77
C THR A 299 6.05 -34.50 19.08
N SER A 300 5.20 -33.71 19.70
CA SER A 300 5.73 -32.66 20.57
C SER A 300 4.69 -32.07 21.51
N ALA A 301 4.36 -32.77 22.56
CA ALA A 301 3.99 -32.14 23.82
C ALA A 301 5.28 -31.68 24.51
N ALA A 302 5.99 -30.71 23.92
CA ALA A 302 7.04 -29.98 24.61
C ALA A 302 6.33 -28.97 25.52
N ALA A 303 6.38 -29.23 26.83
CA ALA A 303 5.87 -28.37 27.87
C ALA A 303 6.45 -26.93 27.69
N GLY A 304 5.57 -25.95 27.50
CA GLY A 304 5.92 -24.53 27.52
C GLY A 304 5.64 -23.70 26.26
N GLN A 305 5.18 -24.29 25.16
CA GLN A 305 4.77 -23.50 23.99
C GLN A 305 3.34 -22.98 24.16
N ALA A 306 3.09 -21.73 23.74
CA ALA A 306 1.74 -21.16 23.66
C ALA A 306 0.81 -22.16 22.93
N LYS A 307 -0.42 -22.31 23.43
CA LYS A 307 -1.42 -23.21 22.84
C LYS A 307 -1.51 -22.93 21.34
N ALA A 308 -1.24 -23.94 20.53
CA ALA A 308 -1.37 -23.80 19.06
C ALA A 308 -2.76 -23.28 18.70
N PRO A 309 -2.91 -22.38 17.72
CA PRO A 309 -4.20 -21.91 17.26
C PRO A 309 -5.10 -23.09 16.87
N ASP A 310 -6.39 -23.01 17.22
CA ASP A 310 -7.36 -23.98 16.73
C ASP A 310 -7.57 -23.79 15.22
N ALA A 311 -7.19 -24.78 14.43
CA ALA A 311 -7.24 -24.73 12.98
C ALA A 311 -8.63 -24.42 12.43
N ALA A 312 -9.71 -24.87 13.12
CA ALA A 312 -11.07 -24.61 12.69
C ALA A 312 -11.46 -23.14 12.87
N SER A 313 -11.13 -22.57 14.03
CA SER A 313 -11.34 -21.15 14.31
C SER A 313 -10.52 -20.27 13.36
N GLU A 314 -9.25 -20.60 13.17
CA GLU A 314 -8.37 -19.86 12.27
C GLU A 314 -8.86 -19.92 10.81
N ALA A 315 -9.29 -21.09 10.32
CA ALA A 315 -9.88 -21.23 8.99
C ALA A 315 -11.15 -20.41 8.83
N ALA A 316 -12.03 -20.41 9.83
CA ALA A 316 -13.26 -19.62 9.81
C ALA A 316 -12.98 -18.11 9.76
N GLU A 317 -12.03 -17.60 10.57
CA GLU A 317 -11.62 -16.20 10.56
C GLU A 317 -11.00 -15.77 9.21
N ILE A 318 -10.13 -16.61 8.64
CA ILE A 318 -9.53 -16.36 7.33
C ILE A 318 -10.61 -16.29 6.26
N ASN A 319 -11.53 -17.25 6.20
CA ASN A 319 -12.60 -17.27 5.23
C ASN A 319 -13.55 -16.08 5.38
N ALA A 320 -13.96 -15.73 6.60
CA ALA A 320 -14.80 -14.57 6.85
C ALA A 320 -14.20 -13.27 6.29
N ARG A 321 -12.88 -13.17 6.28
CA ARG A 321 -12.13 -12.01 5.81
C ARG A 321 -11.85 -12.05 4.31
N LEU A 322 -11.52 -13.21 3.74
CA LEU A 322 -10.86 -13.30 2.43
C LEU A 322 -11.71 -13.99 1.36
N GLN A 323 -12.65 -14.87 1.72
CA GLN A 323 -13.35 -15.73 0.76
C GLN A 323 -14.15 -14.97 -0.30
N ALA A 324 -14.63 -13.76 0.03
CA ALA A 324 -15.44 -12.94 -0.87
C ALA A 324 -14.64 -12.15 -1.92
N PHE A 325 -13.30 -12.25 -1.91
CA PHE A 325 -12.45 -11.36 -2.68
C PHE A 325 -11.42 -12.10 -3.54
N ASP A 326 -10.98 -11.43 -4.61
CA ASP A 326 -9.76 -11.71 -5.35
C ASP A 326 -8.73 -10.64 -5.00
N PHE A 327 -7.48 -11.04 -4.78
CA PHE A 327 -6.39 -10.17 -4.31
C PHE A 327 -5.31 -10.04 -5.35
N GLN A 328 -4.95 -8.81 -5.70
CA GLN A 328 -3.73 -8.56 -6.44
C GLN A 328 -2.56 -8.59 -5.47
N ILE A 329 -1.55 -9.40 -5.78
CA ILE A 329 -0.32 -9.52 -4.99
C ILE A 329 0.88 -9.11 -5.83
N PRO A 330 2.00 -8.72 -5.19
CA PRO A 330 3.25 -8.49 -5.89
C PRO A 330 3.64 -9.71 -6.75
N VAL A 331 4.05 -9.45 -7.99
CA VAL A 331 4.40 -10.52 -8.94
C VAL A 331 5.47 -11.45 -8.41
N TYR A 332 6.48 -10.91 -7.69
CA TYR A 332 7.53 -11.74 -7.10
C TYR A 332 7.01 -12.72 -6.02
N GLN A 333 5.95 -12.35 -5.28
CA GLN A 333 5.30 -13.27 -4.33
C GLN A 333 4.53 -14.36 -5.07
N TYR A 334 3.81 -13.98 -6.13
CA TYR A 334 3.15 -14.95 -7.01
C TYR A 334 4.15 -15.97 -7.58
N ASP A 335 5.27 -15.50 -8.13
CA ASP A 335 6.31 -16.35 -8.71
C ASP A 335 7.00 -17.25 -7.65
N THR A 336 7.02 -16.81 -6.42
CA THR A 336 7.53 -17.62 -5.32
C THR A 336 6.55 -18.73 -4.93
N ILE A 337 5.24 -18.41 -4.83
CA ILE A 337 4.19 -19.39 -4.46
C ILE A 337 4.03 -20.47 -5.54
N TYR A 338 3.99 -20.06 -6.81
CA TYR A 338 3.71 -20.94 -7.96
C TYR A 338 4.96 -21.25 -8.78
N ARG A 339 6.12 -21.32 -8.10
CA ARG A 339 7.40 -21.58 -8.77
C ARG A 339 7.34 -22.88 -9.55
N GLN A 340 7.94 -22.88 -10.74
CA GLN A 340 8.00 -24.07 -11.59
C GLN A 340 8.96 -25.12 -11.00
N LEU A 341 8.66 -26.40 -11.17
CA LEU A 341 9.55 -27.47 -10.70
C LEU A 341 10.96 -27.37 -11.33
N THR A 342 11.04 -26.96 -12.59
CA THR A 342 12.32 -26.76 -13.30
C THR A 342 13.26 -25.80 -12.61
N ASP A 343 12.73 -24.77 -11.95
CA ASP A 343 13.49 -23.72 -11.25
C ASP A 343 14.00 -24.20 -9.88
N LEU A 344 13.45 -25.30 -9.39
CA LEU A 344 13.84 -25.96 -8.15
C LEU A 344 14.91 -27.04 -8.37
N LEU A 345 15.25 -27.35 -9.63
CA LEU A 345 16.19 -28.41 -9.99
C LEU A 345 17.54 -27.84 -10.40
N ALA A 346 18.60 -28.54 -10.00
CA ALA A 346 19.94 -28.25 -10.48
C ALA A 346 20.02 -28.33 -12.03
N PRO A 347 20.84 -27.51 -12.68
CA PRO A 347 21.08 -27.66 -14.11
C PRO A 347 21.41 -29.10 -14.46
N PRO A 348 20.97 -29.61 -15.62
CA PRO A 348 21.35 -30.94 -16.04
C PRO A 348 22.88 -31.02 -16.12
N ALA A 349 23.46 -32.11 -15.61
CA ALA A 349 24.89 -32.35 -15.72
C ALA A 349 25.27 -32.28 -17.20
N GLN A 350 26.11 -31.32 -17.56
CA GLN A 350 26.68 -31.28 -18.90
C GLN A 350 27.40 -32.57 -19.13
N SER A 351 26.96 -33.37 -20.11
CA SER A 351 27.71 -34.56 -20.57
C SER A 351 29.07 -34.04 -21.01
N ALA A 352 30.11 -34.38 -20.24
CA ALA A 352 31.47 -34.09 -20.63
C ALA A 352 31.71 -34.82 -21.97
N THR A 353 31.61 -34.08 -23.04
CA THR A 353 32.06 -34.56 -24.36
C THR A 353 33.55 -34.74 -24.25
N THR A 354 33.96 -36.00 -24.02
CA THR A 354 35.37 -36.42 -24.06
C THR A 354 35.88 -36.10 -25.47
N ALA A 355 36.51 -34.96 -25.62
CA ALA A 355 37.30 -34.65 -26.83
C ALA A 355 38.46 -35.65 -26.83
N ARG A 356 38.27 -36.76 -27.55
CA ARG A 356 39.33 -37.72 -27.89
C ARG A 356 40.32 -36.98 -28.75
N SER A 357 41.38 -36.48 -28.14
CA SER A 357 42.55 -35.97 -28.86
C SER A 357 43.10 -37.07 -29.77
N LYS A 358 42.90 -36.90 -31.06
CA LYS A 358 43.63 -37.67 -32.07
C LYS A 358 45.04 -37.14 -32.10
N GLU A 359 46.00 -37.90 -31.61
CA GLU A 359 47.42 -37.71 -31.81
C GLU A 359 47.73 -37.86 -33.28
N PRO A 360 48.48 -36.95 -33.94
CA PRO A 360 49.00 -37.17 -35.30
C PRO A 360 50.29 -37.98 -35.24
N ARG A 361 50.34 -39.00 -36.08
CA ARG A 361 51.61 -39.69 -36.46
C ARG A 361 52.40 -38.84 -37.46
#